data_c20f4ddefa2d35ca196ecfe4889fd1ed
#
_entry.id   c20f4ddefa2d35ca196ecfe4889fd1ed
#
_cell.length_a   1.000
_cell.length_b   1.000
_cell.length_c   1.000
_cell.angle_alpha   90.00
_cell.angle_beta   90.00
_cell.angle_gamma   90.00
#
_symmetry.space_group_name_H-M   'P 1'
#
loop_
_entity.id
_entity.type
_entity.pdbx_description
1 polymer ?
#
loop_
_entity_poly.entity_id
_entity_poly.type
_entity_poly.pdbx_seq_one_letter_code
_entity_poly.pdbx_strand_id
1 'polypeptide(L)'
;MKLTVIGSHLCEDTRNSLEVLKGKNVEVIFENLSESLESLKKYLSVRETSEMYAGVRAAGGIGIPCFVFEDGTKTLDLTVVLSKLD
;
A
#
# COMPACT_ATOMS: atom_id res chain seq x y z
N MET A 1 -11.82 -11.19 2.63
CA MET A 1 -10.74 -10.66 1.77
C MET A 1 -9.57 -10.21 2.64
N LYS A 2 -8.37 -10.53 2.21
CA LYS A 2 -7.15 -10.02 2.84
C LYS A 2 -6.53 -8.95 1.94
N LEU A 3 -6.03 -7.88 2.55
CA LEU A 3 -5.42 -6.78 1.84
C LEU A 3 -4.09 -6.44 2.52
N THR A 4 -3.00 -6.45 1.76
CA THR A 4 -1.72 -6.00 2.28
C THR A 4 -1.58 -4.51 2.00
N VAL A 5 -1.27 -3.73 3.03
CA VAL A 5 -1.01 -2.30 2.90
C VAL A 5 0.47 -2.08 3.17
N ILE A 6 1.20 -1.67 2.15
CA ILE A 6 2.63 -1.34 2.26
C ILE A 6 2.72 0.17 2.46
N GLY A 7 3.19 0.59 3.62
CA GLY A 7 3.26 2.01 3.92
C GLY A 7 4.07 2.27 5.17
N SER A 8 3.86 3.43 5.78
CA SER A 8 4.60 3.84 6.97
C SER A 8 3.65 4.47 7.98
N HIS A 9 3.85 4.15 9.28
CA HIS A 9 3.12 4.81 10.35
C HIS A 9 3.45 6.30 10.42
N LEU A 10 4.53 6.73 9.77
CA LEU A 10 4.92 8.14 9.71
C LEU A 10 4.21 8.89 8.57
N CYS A 11 3.57 8.18 7.66
CA CYS A 11 2.88 8.76 6.51
C CYS A 11 1.41 9.01 6.85
N GLU A 12 0.97 10.26 6.73
CA GLU A 12 -0.43 10.63 7.02
C GLU A 12 -1.40 9.86 6.13
N ASP A 13 -1.12 9.74 4.83
CA ASP A 13 -1.99 9.03 3.91
C ASP A 13 -2.12 7.55 4.27
N THR A 14 -1.03 6.92 4.72
CA THR A 14 -1.06 5.54 5.20
C THR A 14 -1.97 5.42 6.42
N ARG A 15 -1.79 6.31 7.42
CA ARG A 15 -2.59 6.28 8.64
C ARG A 15 -4.08 6.47 8.34
N ASN A 16 -4.40 7.43 7.47
CA ASN A 16 -5.78 7.71 7.09
C ASN A 16 -6.43 6.52 6.37
N SER A 17 -5.68 5.88 5.47
CA SER A 17 -6.17 4.69 4.77
C SER A 17 -6.45 3.54 5.72
N LEU A 18 -5.56 3.30 6.68
CA LEU A 18 -5.75 2.25 7.68
C LEU A 18 -7.00 2.52 8.54
N GLU A 19 -7.25 3.78 8.90
CA GLU A 19 -8.45 4.15 9.65
C GLU A 19 -9.72 3.86 8.86
N VAL A 20 -9.75 4.24 7.59
CA VAL A 20 -10.91 3.97 6.72
C VAL A 20 -11.15 2.47 6.61
N LEU A 21 -10.08 1.68 6.44
CA LEU A 21 -10.20 0.23 6.26
C LEU A 21 -10.67 -0.49 7.52
N LYS A 22 -10.45 0.08 8.71
CA LYS A 22 -10.96 -0.50 9.97
C LYS A 22 -12.48 -0.68 9.97
N GLY A 23 -13.20 0.20 9.30
CA GLY A 23 -14.65 0.13 9.22
C GLY A 23 -15.18 -0.79 8.13
N LYS A 24 -14.28 -1.48 7.40
CA LYS A 24 -14.65 -2.32 6.26
C LYS A 24 -14.45 -3.80 6.58
N ASN A 25 -15.15 -4.64 5.83
CA ASN A 25 -15.07 -6.10 5.98
C ASN A 25 -13.85 -6.65 5.24
N VAL A 26 -12.67 -6.35 5.77
CA VAL A 26 -11.39 -6.75 5.16
C VAL A 26 -10.36 -7.00 6.26
N GLU A 27 -9.55 -8.04 6.08
CA GLU A 27 -8.42 -8.30 6.98
C GLU A 27 -7.20 -7.56 6.41
N VAL A 28 -6.68 -6.61 7.16
CA VAL A 28 -5.53 -5.79 6.73
C VAL A 28 -4.24 -6.36 7.31
N ILE A 29 -3.27 -6.58 6.43
CA ILE A 29 -1.91 -6.93 6.81
C ILE A 29 -1.06 -5.68 6.54
N PHE A 30 -0.59 -5.04 7.60
CA PHE A 30 0.19 -3.80 7.46
C PHE A 30 1.69 -4.11 7.41
N GLU A 31 2.30 -3.83 6.26
CA GLU A 31 3.73 -3.90 6.06
C GLU A 31 4.32 -2.52 6.28
N ASN A 32 4.85 -2.28 7.50
CA ASN A 32 5.36 -0.97 7.88
C ASN A 32 6.84 -0.85 7.55
N LEU A 33 7.14 -0.16 6.45
CA LEU A 33 8.52 -0.03 5.96
C LEU A 33 9.42 0.80 6.89
N SER A 34 8.83 1.52 7.84
CA SER A 34 9.59 2.31 8.83
C SER A 34 9.96 1.52 10.06
N GLU A 35 9.44 0.30 10.24
CA GLU A 35 9.72 -0.54 11.41
C GLU A 35 10.44 -1.84 11.07
N SER A 36 10.40 -2.28 9.81
CA SER A 36 10.92 -3.58 9.42
C SER A 36 11.72 -3.48 8.14
N LEU A 37 12.93 -4.03 8.15
CA LEU A 37 13.74 -4.10 6.93
C LEU A 37 13.11 -5.02 5.89
N GLU A 38 12.40 -6.07 6.33
CA GLU A 38 11.69 -6.93 5.40
C GLU A 38 10.58 -6.20 4.68
N SER A 39 9.80 -5.39 5.40
CA SER A 39 8.75 -4.58 4.81
C SER A 39 9.34 -3.53 3.86
N LEU A 40 10.47 -2.94 4.22
CA LEU A 40 11.17 -2.01 3.35
C LEU A 40 11.62 -2.69 2.06
N LYS A 41 12.15 -3.91 2.15
CA LYS A 41 12.57 -4.67 0.96
C LYS A 41 11.38 -5.00 0.05
N LYS A 42 10.24 -5.37 0.63
CA LYS A 42 9.01 -5.61 -0.14
C LYS A 42 8.58 -4.36 -0.88
N TYR A 43 8.60 -3.22 -0.20
CA TYR A 43 8.28 -1.94 -0.81
C TYR A 43 9.22 -1.64 -1.98
N LEU A 44 10.53 -1.76 -1.77
CA LEU A 44 11.52 -1.47 -2.80
C LEU A 44 11.36 -2.40 -4.01
N SER A 45 11.07 -3.68 -3.79
CA SER A 45 10.89 -4.62 -4.89
C SER A 45 9.71 -4.22 -5.79
N VAL A 46 8.64 -3.68 -5.22
CA VAL A 46 7.50 -3.20 -5.99
C VAL A 46 7.82 -1.88 -6.69
N ARG A 47 8.41 -0.93 -5.93
CA ARG A 47 8.72 0.41 -6.45
C ARG A 47 9.66 0.37 -7.64
N GLU A 48 10.68 -0.49 -7.57
CA GLU A 48 11.73 -0.53 -8.60
C GLU A 48 11.31 -1.29 -9.85
N THR A 49 10.30 -2.17 -9.76
CA THR A 49 9.94 -3.05 -10.87
C THR A 49 8.55 -2.82 -11.44
N SER A 50 7.64 -2.23 -10.69
CA SER A 50 6.25 -2.06 -11.14
C SER A 50 6.08 -0.83 -12.02
N GLU A 51 5.39 -1.01 -13.15
CA GLU A 51 5.02 0.10 -14.05
C GLU A 51 4.15 1.13 -13.34
N MET A 52 3.37 0.70 -12.37
CA MET A 52 2.54 1.59 -11.55
C MET A 52 3.37 2.68 -10.86
N TYR A 53 4.64 2.38 -10.57
CA TYR A 53 5.54 3.32 -9.90
C TYR A 53 6.39 4.16 -10.85
N ALA A 54 6.25 4.01 -12.17
CA ALA A 54 7.10 4.73 -13.13
C ALA A 54 7.11 6.24 -12.89
N GLY A 55 5.94 6.85 -12.72
CA GLY A 55 5.83 8.29 -12.44
C GLY A 55 6.39 8.67 -11.08
N VAL A 56 6.19 7.83 -10.08
CA VAL A 56 6.71 8.05 -8.73
C VAL A 56 8.24 8.02 -8.74
N ARG A 57 8.83 7.03 -9.42
CA ARG A 57 10.29 6.94 -9.54
C ARG A 57 10.87 8.17 -10.23
N ALA A 58 10.24 8.59 -11.33
CA ALA A 58 10.70 9.75 -12.09
C ALA A 58 10.65 11.04 -11.26
N ALA A 59 9.66 11.17 -10.39
CA ALA A 59 9.51 12.35 -9.53
C ALA A 59 10.31 12.25 -8.22
N GLY A 60 10.96 11.12 -7.95
CA GLY A 60 11.69 10.90 -6.70
C GLY A 60 10.80 10.73 -5.49
N GLY A 61 9.52 10.38 -5.70
CA GLY A 61 8.56 10.21 -4.62
C GLY A 61 8.63 8.83 -3.97
N ILE A 62 7.87 8.64 -2.90
CA ILE A 62 7.77 7.38 -2.17
C ILE A 62 6.60 6.55 -2.68
N GLY A 63 5.45 7.18 -2.88
CA GLY A 63 4.25 6.50 -3.41
C GLY A 63 3.66 5.48 -2.46
N ILE A 64 3.37 5.87 -1.24
CA ILE A 64 2.70 5.03 -0.25
C ILE A 64 1.42 5.74 0.21
N PRO A 65 0.40 4.97 0.66
CA PRO A 65 0.39 3.52 0.79
C PRO A 65 0.19 2.80 -0.56
N CYS A 66 0.71 1.59 -0.65
CA CYS A 66 0.48 0.69 -1.78
C CYS A 66 -0.40 -0.46 -1.29
N PHE A 67 -1.47 -0.75 -2.01
CA PHE A 67 -2.43 -1.78 -1.65
C PHE A 67 -2.23 -3.01 -2.54
N VAL A 68 -2.04 -4.17 -1.93
CA VAL A 68 -1.83 -5.43 -2.65
C VAL A 68 -2.98 -6.38 -2.32
N PHE A 69 -3.73 -6.77 -3.35
CA PHE A 69 -4.84 -7.71 -3.20
C PHE A 69 -4.33 -9.15 -3.13
N GLU A 70 -5.20 -10.07 -2.69
CA GLU A 70 -4.84 -11.49 -2.57
C GLU A 70 -4.38 -12.12 -3.89
N ASP A 71 -4.90 -11.65 -5.01
CA ASP A 71 -4.52 -12.15 -6.34
C ASP A 71 -3.20 -11.56 -6.86
N GLY A 72 -2.56 -10.70 -6.06
CA GLY A 72 -1.30 -10.05 -6.42
C GLY A 72 -1.44 -8.73 -7.17
N THR A 73 -2.66 -8.32 -7.52
CA THR A 73 -2.87 -7.02 -8.15
C THR A 73 -2.62 -5.90 -7.13
N LYS A 74 -2.18 -4.74 -7.61
CA LYS A 74 -1.75 -3.63 -6.78
C LYS A 74 -2.36 -2.33 -7.25
N THR A 75 -2.56 -1.40 -6.31
CA THR A 75 -2.98 -0.04 -6.62
C THR A 75 -2.43 0.93 -5.59
N LEU A 76 -2.25 2.18 -5.98
CA LEU A 76 -1.90 3.28 -5.07
C LEU A 76 -3.15 4.08 -4.68
N ASP A 77 -4.30 3.71 -5.18
CA ASP A 77 -5.55 4.46 -5.03
C ASP A 77 -6.51 3.76 -4.08
N LEU A 78 -6.78 4.39 -2.94
CA LEU A 78 -7.70 3.85 -1.94
C LEU A 78 -9.12 3.69 -2.51
N THR A 79 -9.55 4.58 -3.42
CA THR A 79 -10.89 4.47 -4.00
C THR A 79 -11.07 3.19 -4.80
N VAL A 80 -10.01 2.70 -5.46
CA VAL A 80 -10.04 1.42 -6.16
C VAL A 80 -10.25 0.29 -5.16
N VAL A 81 -9.55 0.34 -4.01
CA VAL A 81 -9.71 -0.66 -2.95
C VAL A 81 -11.15 -0.67 -2.45
N LEU A 82 -11.69 0.50 -2.12
CA LEU A 82 -13.03 0.62 -1.57
C LEU A 82 -14.09 0.12 -2.54
N SER A 83 -13.89 0.34 -3.84
CA SER A 83 -14.83 -0.15 -4.85
C SER A 83 -14.89 -1.68 -4.91
N LYS A 84 -13.81 -2.34 -4.54
CA LYS A 84 -13.74 -3.81 -4.52
C LYS A 84 -14.32 -4.42 -3.25
N LEU A 85 -14.47 -3.63 -2.19
CA LEU A 85 -15.01 -4.09 -0.91
C LEU A 85 -16.53 -3.95 -0.83
N ASP A 86 -17.12 -3.18 -1.69
CA ASP A 86 -18.58 -2.91 -1.68
C ASP A 86 -19.38 -3.88 -2.54
#